data_e0ee04c7182b5ccbf793130c6490aba7
#
_entry.id   e0ee04c7182b5ccbf793130c6490aba7
#
_cell.length_a   1.000
_cell.length_b   1.000
_cell.length_c   1.000
_cell.angle_alpha   90.00
_cell.angle_beta   90.00
_cell.angle_gamma   90.00
#
_symmetry.space_group_name_H-M   'P 1'
#
loop_
_entity.id
_entity.type
_entity.pdbx_description
1 polymer ?
#
loop_
_entity_poly.entity_id
_entity_poly.type
_entity_poly.pdbx_seq_one_letter_code
_entity_poly.pdbx_strand_id
1 'polypeptide(L)'
;MLNSPDLILSTSLIPESDFAFSDAERQALRVLAEQAAELAARPIEIEKRALWTRHNALKPTRPVIFCDPENSWNEIIPPEALACQNPIARAWEFHLRKQVFWGAEMGDDYSVLPYFPVE
;
A
#
# COMPACT_ATOMS: atom_id res chain seq x y z
N MET A 1 19.84 -0.32 -4.98
CA MET A 1 18.79 0.63 -4.95
C MET A 1 17.49 0.24 -5.56
N LEU A 2 17.45 -0.41 -6.72
CA LEU A 2 16.21 -0.93 -7.27
C LEU A 2 15.69 -2.16 -6.53
N ASN A 3 16.31 -2.50 -5.41
CA ASN A 3 15.87 -3.61 -4.57
C ASN A 3 14.69 -3.25 -3.67
N SER A 4 14.42 -1.96 -3.49
CA SER A 4 13.26 -1.53 -2.72
C SER A 4 11.99 -1.82 -3.51
N PRO A 5 11.00 -2.53 -2.94
CA PRO A 5 9.74 -2.79 -3.63
C PRO A 5 9.03 -1.51 -4.08
N ASP A 6 9.17 -0.43 -3.33
CA ASP A 6 8.50 0.83 -3.64
C ASP A 6 9.02 1.48 -4.93
N LEU A 7 10.28 1.23 -5.29
CA LEU A 7 10.88 1.79 -6.51
C LEU A 7 10.38 1.08 -7.77
N ILE A 8 9.80 -0.11 -7.65
CA ILE A 8 9.31 -0.89 -8.79
C ILE A 8 7.87 -0.52 -9.15
N LEU A 9 7.24 0.37 -8.39
CA LEU A 9 5.87 0.82 -8.69
C LEU A 9 5.80 1.70 -9.94
N SER A 10 6.89 2.36 -10.32
CA SER A 10 6.95 3.11 -11.57
C SER A 10 7.03 2.15 -12.76
N THR A 11 6.14 2.31 -13.73
CA THR A 11 6.04 1.40 -14.87
C THR A 11 6.57 1.99 -16.17
N SER A 12 6.92 3.28 -16.20
CA SER A 12 7.24 4.01 -17.44
C SER A 12 8.47 3.49 -18.17
N LEU A 13 9.43 2.86 -17.45
CA LEU A 13 10.68 2.35 -18.02
C LEU A 13 10.79 0.82 -17.98
N ILE A 14 9.70 0.12 -17.68
CA ILE A 14 9.72 -1.33 -17.50
C ILE A 14 9.18 -1.99 -18.78
N PRO A 15 9.90 -2.98 -19.35
CA PRO A 15 9.43 -3.71 -20.52
C PRO A 15 8.08 -4.40 -20.25
N GLU A 16 7.22 -4.39 -21.25
CA GLU A 16 5.88 -5.01 -21.15
C GLU A 16 5.95 -6.49 -20.76
N SER A 17 6.97 -7.22 -21.23
CA SER A 17 7.15 -8.63 -20.92
C SER A 17 7.33 -8.90 -19.42
N ASP A 18 7.80 -7.91 -18.65
CA ASP A 18 8.00 -8.06 -17.21
C ASP A 18 6.68 -8.05 -16.42
N PHE A 19 5.57 -7.70 -17.09
CA PHE A 19 4.24 -7.74 -16.51
C PHE A 19 3.48 -9.05 -16.83
N ALA A 20 4.18 -10.08 -17.31
CA ALA A 20 3.57 -11.36 -17.60
C ALA A 20 3.36 -12.16 -16.31
N PHE A 21 2.32 -11.78 -15.55
CA PHE A 21 1.97 -12.43 -14.30
C PHE A 21 1.21 -13.73 -14.55
N SER A 22 1.43 -14.73 -13.70
CA SER A 22 0.63 -15.95 -13.70
C SER A 22 -0.78 -15.68 -13.21
N ASP A 23 -1.70 -16.61 -13.48
CA ASP A 23 -3.08 -16.50 -12.97
C ASP A 23 -3.11 -16.51 -11.44
N ALA A 24 -2.24 -17.29 -10.81
CA ALA A 24 -2.13 -17.35 -9.36
C ALA A 24 -1.65 -16.01 -8.79
N GLU A 25 -0.70 -15.36 -9.44
CA GLU A 25 -0.21 -14.05 -9.04
C GLU A 25 -1.30 -12.98 -9.19
N ARG A 26 -2.02 -12.99 -10.31
CA ARG A 26 -3.15 -12.08 -10.52
C ARG A 26 -4.22 -12.25 -9.45
N GLN A 27 -4.55 -13.50 -9.13
CA GLN A 27 -5.55 -13.77 -8.10
C GLN A 27 -5.11 -13.29 -6.72
N ALA A 28 -3.85 -13.53 -6.36
CA ALA A 28 -3.30 -13.04 -5.09
C ALA A 28 -3.38 -11.52 -5.00
N LEU A 29 -3.01 -10.82 -6.07
CA LEU A 29 -3.07 -9.35 -6.12
C LEU A 29 -4.52 -8.84 -6.04
N ARG A 30 -5.46 -9.50 -6.72
CA ARG A 30 -6.87 -9.11 -6.68
C ARG A 30 -7.46 -9.21 -5.28
N VAL A 31 -7.18 -10.29 -4.57
CA VAL A 31 -7.68 -10.49 -3.21
C VAL A 31 -7.18 -9.35 -2.31
N LEU A 32 -5.90 -9.00 -2.40
CA LEU A 32 -5.34 -7.91 -1.61
C LEU A 32 -5.89 -6.56 -2.03
N ALA A 33 -6.08 -6.34 -3.34
CA ALA A 33 -6.65 -5.09 -3.84
C ALA A 33 -8.10 -4.91 -3.35
N GLU A 34 -8.89 -5.97 -3.33
CA GLU A 34 -10.25 -5.93 -2.79
C GLU A 34 -10.25 -5.58 -1.31
N GLN A 35 -9.36 -6.20 -0.52
CA GLN A 35 -9.23 -5.89 0.89
C GLN A 35 -8.84 -4.42 1.12
N ALA A 36 -7.88 -3.92 0.34
CA ALA A 36 -7.47 -2.52 0.42
C ALA A 36 -8.62 -1.58 0.04
N ALA A 37 -9.38 -1.92 -1.00
CA ALA A 37 -10.53 -1.12 -1.43
C ALA A 37 -11.62 -1.07 -0.36
N GLU A 38 -11.90 -2.19 0.30
CA GLU A 38 -12.87 -2.25 1.39
C GLU A 38 -12.43 -1.36 2.56
N LEU A 39 -11.16 -1.42 2.93
CA LEU A 39 -10.62 -0.57 3.98
C LEU A 39 -10.72 0.91 3.59
N ALA A 40 -10.35 1.25 2.35
CA ALA A 40 -10.40 2.63 1.86
C ALA A 40 -11.82 3.22 1.83
N ALA A 41 -12.83 2.37 1.73
CA ALA A 41 -14.24 2.80 1.68
C ALA A 41 -14.84 3.04 3.06
N ARG A 42 -14.15 2.74 4.15
CA ARG A 42 -14.68 2.93 5.50
C ARG A 42 -14.87 4.42 5.80
N PRO A 43 -15.93 4.78 6.56
CA PRO A 43 -16.14 6.18 6.98
C PRO A 43 -14.94 6.80 7.69
N ILE A 44 -14.20 6.01 8.48
CA ILE A 44 -13.01 6.50 9.19
C ILE A 44 -11.93 7.01 8.22
N GLU A 45 -11.81 6.43 7.03
CA GLU A 45 -10.82 6.89 6.06
C GLU A 45 -11.17 8.27 5.51
N ILE A 46 -12.47 8.54 5.35
CA ILE A 46 -12.96 9.88 4.94
C ILE A 46 -12.64 10.91 6.03
N GLU A 47 -12.88 10.56 7.28
CA GLU A 47 -12.56 11.42 8.41
C GLU A 47 -11.06 11.71 8.51
N LYS A 48 -10.22 10.68 8.30
CA LYS A 48 -8.77 10.85 8.29
C LYS A 48 -8.32 11.83 7.19
N ARG A 49 -8.86 11.69 5.99
CA ARG A 49 -8.51 12.58 4.88
C ARG A 49 -8.93 14.02 5.18
N ALA A 50 -10.11 14.21 5.77
CA ALA A 50 -10.57 15.53 6.19
C ALA A 50 -9.66 16.13 7.28
N LEU A 51 -9.23 15.32 8.23
CA LEU A 51 -8.31 15.73 9.28
C LEU A 51 -6.96 16.20 8.69
N TRP A 52 -6.39 15.42 7.78
CA TRP A 52 -5.14 15.79 7.11
C TRP A 52 -5.28 17.07 6.29
N THR A 53 -6.40 17.22 5.59
CA THR A 53 -6.67 18.43 4.81
C THR A 53 -6.69 19.68 5.71
N ARG A 54 -7.37 19.59 6.86
CA ARG A 54 -7.41 20.69 7.82
C ARG A 54 -6.02 20.98 8.40
N HIS A 55 -5.32 19.93 8.80
CA HIS A 55 -3.97 20.05 9.34
C HIS A 55 -3.02 20.72 8.35
N ASN A 56 -3.05 20.29 7.10
CA ASN A 56 -2.18 20.83 6.06
C ASN A 56 -2.57 22.25 5.66
N ALA A 57 -3.82 22.64 5.90
CA ALA A 57 -4.30 24.00 5.70
C ALA A 57 -4.03 24.92 6.90
N LEU A 58 -3.28 24.44 7.89
CA LEU A 58 -2.92 25.14 9.12
C LEU A 58 -4.14 25.57 9.94
N LYS A 59 -5.24 24.82 9.84
CA LYS A 59 -6.43 25.03 10.66
C LYS A 59 -6.30 24.26 11.97
N PRO A 60 -6.99 24.71 13.04
CA PRO A 60 -6.96 23.99 14.32
C PRO A 60 -7.45 22.55 14.17
N THR A 61 -6.64 21.60 14.64
CA THR A 61 -6.98 20.17 14.71
C THR A 61 -6.33 19.59 15.95
N ARG A 62 -6.76 18.39 16.33
CA ARG A 62 -5.97 17.59 17.26
C ARG A 62 -4.65 17.21 16.59
N PRO A 63 -3.62 16.80 17.34
CA PRO A 63 -2.40 16.28 16.74
C PRO A 63 -2.70 15.09 15.83
N VAL A 64 -2.03 15.06 14.68
CA VAL A 64 -2.14 13.97 13.71
C VAL A 64 -1.02 12.99 13.99
N ILE A 65 -1.32 11.71 14.02
CA ILE A 65 -0.36 10.65 14.31
C ILE A 65 -0.15 9.81 13.07
N PHE A 66 1.10 9.74 12.62
CA PHE A 66 1.51 8.94 11.49
C PHE A 66 2.64 8.03 11.93
N CYS A 67 2.41 6.71 11.82
CA CYS A 67 3.37 5.72 12.28
C CYS A 67 3.79 4.84 11.10
N ASP A 68 4.94 5.16 10.51
CA ASP A 68 5.50 4.34 9.44
C ASP A 68 6.62 3.46 10.02
N PRO A 69 6.48 2.14 10.00
CA PRO A 69 7.53 1.22 10.45
C PRO A 69 8.84 1.32 9.65
N GLU A 70 8.82 1.95 8.48
CA GLU A 70 9.98 2.09 7.61
C GLU A 70 10.62 0.73 7.29
N ASN A 71 11.89 0.50 7.66
CA ASN A 71 12.56 -0.76 7.38
C ASN A 71 11.96 -1.96 8.13
N SER A 72 11.24 -1.71 9.21
CA SER A 72 10.57 -2.78 9.95
C SER A 72 9.41 -3.41 9.20
N TRP A 73 8.97 -2.81 8.08
CA TRP A 73 8.01 -3.48 7.21
C TRP A 73 8.49 -4.86 6.76
N ASN A 74 9.81 -5.04 6.62
CA ASN A 74 10.38 -6.34 6.24
C ASN A 74 10.23 -7.41 7.34
N GLU A 75 9.99 -6.99 8.56
CA GLU A 75 9.70 -7.90 9.68
C GLU A 75 8.21 -8.22 9.76
N ILE A 76 7.37 -7.22 9.49
CA ILE A 76 5.91 -7.39 9.50
C ILE A 76 5.46 -8.24 8.30
N ILE A 77 6.07 -7.99 7.14
CA ILE A 77 5.79 -8.71 5.90
C ILE A 77 7.12 -9.24 5.38
N PRO A 78 7.61 -10.36 5.93
CA PRO A 78 8.88 -10.92 5.48
C PRO A 78 8.78 -11.46 4.06
N PRO A 79 9.89 -11.59 3.33
CA PRO A 79 9.89 -12.07 1.94
C PRO A 79 9.16 -13.39 1.74
N GLU A 80 9.24 -14.31 2.70
CA GLU A 80 8.57 -15.61 2.64
C GLU A 80 7.05 -15.52 2.78
N ALA A 81 6.52 -14.37 3.22
CA ALA A 81 5.07 -14.15 3.27
C ALA A 81 4.48 -13.79 1.91
N LEU A 82 5.31 -13.42 0.95
CA LEU A 82 4.87 -13.03 -0.39
C LEU A 82 4.61 -14.27 -1.24
N ALA A 83 3.45 -14.32 -1.89
CA ALA A 83 3.04 -15.43 -2.73
C ALA A 83 3.55 -15.31 -4.17
N CYS A 84 3.76 -14.10 -4.65
CA CYS A 84 4.17 -13.86 -6.03
C CYS A 84 5.66 -14.14 -6.24
N GLN A 85 6.01 -14.55 -7.46
CA GLN A 85 7.39 -14.81 -7.86
C GLN A 85 7.94 -13.73 -8.79
N ASN A 86 7.10 -13.21 -9.71
CA ASN A 86 7.50 -12.13 -10.59
C ASN A 86 7.92 -10.91 -9.76
N PRO A 87 9.08 -10.30 -10.02
CA PRO A 87 9.58 -9.19 -9.19
C PRO A 87 8.61 -8.01 -9.09
N ILE A 88 7.93 -7.66 -10.18
CA ILE A 88 6.96 -6.56 -10.19
C ILE A 88 5.72 -6.95 -9.39
N ALA A 89 5.21 -8.16 -9.59
CA ALA A 89 4.07 -8.66 -8.83
C ALA A 89 4.39 -8.70 -7.33
N ARG A 90 5.60 -9.11 -6.96
CA ARG A 90 6.04 -9.09 -5.55
C ARG A 90 6.06 -7.69 -4.98
N ALA A 91 6.54 -6.70 -5.74
CA ALA A 91 6.55 -5.32 -5.29
C ALA A 91 5.13 -4.80 -5.07
N TRP A 92 4.22 -5.09 -5.97
CA TRP A 92 2.82 -4.72 -5.84
C TRP A 92 2.15 -5.44 -4.68
N GLU A 93 2.43 -6.71 -4.51
CA GLU A 93 1.92 -7.50 -3.39
C GLU A 93 2.40 -6.90 -2.06
N PHE A 94 3.66 -6.57 -1.96
CA PHE A 94 4.23 -5.97 -0.76
C PHE A 94 3.52 -4.65 -0.42
N HIS A 95 3.34 -3.79 -1.43
CA HIS A 95 2.63 -2.53 -1.26
C HIS A 95 1.19 -2.73 -0.78
N LEU A 96 0.46 -3.64 -1.41
CA LEU A 96 -0.92 -3.92 -1.02
C LEU A 96 -1.01 -4.53 0.38
N ARG A 97 -0.10 -5.42 0.74
CA ARG A 97 -0.07 -5.98 2.09
C ARG A 97 0.23 -4.92 3.14
N LYS A 98 1.10 -3.94 2.82
CA LYS A 98 1.32 -2.81 3.72
C LYS A 98 0.03 -2.02 3.92
N GLN A 99 -0.70 -1.73 2.85
CA GLN A 99 -1.96 -0.99 2.95
C GLN A 99 -2.99 -1.74 3.80
N VAL A 100 -3.13 -3.02 3.59
CA VAL A 100 -4.07 -3.85 4.35
C VAL A 100 -3.69 -3.89 5.82
N PHE A 101 -2.43 -4.13 6.13
CA PHE A 101 -1.95 -4.15 7.51
C PHE A 101 -2.14 -2.79 8.18
N TRP A 102 -1.77 -1.73 7.48
CA TRP A 102 -1.88 -0.37 8.01
C TRP A 102 -3.32 -0.03 8.36
N GLY A 103 -4.22 -0.26 7.43
CA GLY A 103 -5.63 0.02 7.66
C GLY A 103 -6.30 -0.85 8.71
N ALA A 104 -5.91 -2.12 8.80
CA ALA A 104 -6.53 -3.07 9.72
C ALA A 104 -5.93 -3.04 11.13
N GLU A 105 -4.62 -2.79 11.26
CA GLU A 105 -3.90 -3.05 12.51
C GLU A 105 -3.27 -1.83 13.17
N MET A 106 -2.85 -0.81 12.41
CA MET A 106 -2.03 0.26 12.99
C MET A 106 -2.81 1.23 13.86
N GLY A 107 -4.02 1.58 13.49
CA GLY A 107 -4.85 2.49 14.29
C GLY A 107 -4.36 3.93 14.36
N ASP A 108 -3.47 4.34 13.46
CA ASP A 108 -3.00 5.72 13.36
C ASP A 108 -3.88 6.54 12.40
N ASP A 109 -3.42 7.73 12.02
CA ASP A 109 -4.17 8.62 11.14
C ASP A 109 -3.84 8.43 9.65
N TYR A 110 -3.00 7.44 9.32
CA TYR A 110 -2.77 7.11 7.91
C TYR A 110 -4.08 6.71 7.25
N SER A 111 -4.36 7.31 6.09
CA SER A 111 -5.57 6.99 5.32
C SER A 111 -5.24 6.01 4.21
N VAL A 112 -5.92 4.87 4.21
CA VAL A 112 -5.84 3.92 3.10
C VAL A 112 -6.52 4.53 1.89
N LEU A 113 -5.82 4.57 0.77
CA LEU A 113 -6.31 5.19 -0.46
C LEU A 113 -6.93 4.14 -1.38
N PRO A 114 -7.99 4.52 -2.14
CA PRO A 114 -8.70 3.60 -3.03
C PRO A 114 -8.01 3.41 -4.39
N TYR A 115 -6.74 3.73 -4.51
CA TYR A 115 -6.02 3.62 -5.76
C TYR A 115 -4.58 3.14 -5.53
N PHE A 116 -4.03 2.55 -6.56
CA PHE A 116 -2.67 2.05 -6.57
C PHE A 116 -1.81 3.03 -7.38
N PRO A 117 -0.78 3.64 -6.78
CA PRO A 117 0.04 4.60 -7.50
C PRO A 117 0.97 3.88 -8.48
N VAL A 118 0.77 4.12 -9.76
CA VAL A 118 1.68 3.73 -10.84
C VAL A 118 1.97 4.96 -11.67
N GLU A 119 3.24 5.20 -11.96
CA GLU A 119 3.67 6.37 -12.73
C GLU A 119 4.44 5.97 -13.97
#